data_700f6a2faa7104325b586de5303b628a
#
_entry.id   700f6a2faa7104325b586de5303b628a
#
_cell.length_a   1.000
_cell.length_b   1.000
_cell.length_c   1.000
_cell.angle_alpha   90.00
_cell.angle_beta   90.00
_cell.angle_gamma   90.00
#
_symmetry.space_group_name_H-M   'P 1'
#
loop_
_entity.id
_entity.type
_entity.pdbx_description
1 polymer ?
#
loop_
_entity_poly.entity_id
_entity_poly.type
_entity_poly.pdbx_seq_one_letter_code
_entity_poly.pdbx_strand_id
1 'polypeptide(L)'
;MIGERKGIILVEAKAHRAEPSDSGKTPGNKENECSIREAMREANAGLGGEQAGWSLTADSHYQLCNRFAWSRKIASLGVPVILVYLGFQNAAEMTDRGQPFHPATEWSDVIRSHAEGIVPNDAWDRPIDFNGTKMRAICQAVDPYNESPYAPRN
;
A
#
# COMPACT_ATOMS: atom_id res chain seq x y z
N MET A 1 -27.13 6.76 18.74
CA MET A 1 -25.99 7.69 18.47
C MET A 1 -24.97 6.93 17.61
N ILE A 2 -24.78 7.33 16.36
CA ILE A 2 -23.70 6.82 15.50
C ILE A 2 -22.47 7.60 15.94
N GLY A 3 -21.61 6.97 16.74
CA GLY A 3 -20.36 7.60 17.16
C GLY A 3 -19.47 7.78 15.94
N GLU A 4 -18.90 8.97 15.74
CA GLU A 4 -17.87 9.23 14.73
C GLU A 4 -16.65 8.35 15.03
N ARG A 5 -16.48 7.28 14.27
CA ARG A 5 -15.25 6.49 14.33
C ARG A 5 -14.22 7.18 13.47
N LYS A 6 -13.18 7.71 14.10
CA LYS A 6 -12.00 8.24 13.40
C LYS A 6 -11.17 7.07 12.89
N GLY A 7 -10.66 7.17 11.67
CA GLY A 7 -9.75 6.21 11.04
C GLY A 7 -8.54 6.92 10.46
N ILE A 8 -7.60 6.14 9.92
CA ILE A 8 -6.39 6.64 9.25
C ILE A 8 -6.43 6.23 7.79
N ILE A 9 -6.04 7.15 6.91
CA ILE A 9 -5.75 6.86 5.51
C ILE A 9 -4.24 6.99 5.35
N LEU A 10 -3.60 5.88 4.97
CA LEU A 10 -2.19 5.84 4.58
C LEU A 10 -2.13 5.85 3.06
N VAL A 11 -1.37 6.77 2.48
CA VAL A 11 -1.23 6.90 1.03
C VAL A 11 0.20 6.64 0.62
N GLU A 12 0.41 5.70 -0.28
CA GLU A 12 1.64 5.53 -1.04
C GLU A 12 1.38 5.98 -2.47
N ALA A 13 1.99 7.10 -2.88
CA ALA A 13 1.76 7.71 -4.17
C ALA A 13 2.94 7.47 -5.12
N LYS A 14 2.66 7.19 -6.38
CA LYS A 14 3.63 6.94 -7.45
C LYS A 14 3.20 7.64 -8.74
N ALA A 15 4.15 8.10 -9.54
CA ALA A 15 3.89 8.83 -10.78
C ALA A 15 4.46 8.16 -12.04
N HIS A 16 5.35 7.17 -11.91
CA HIS A 16 5.93 6.45 -13.04
C HIS A 16 6.23 4.98 -12.71
N ARG A 17 6.38 4.16 -13.76
CA ARG A 17 6.50 2.70 -13.68
C ARG A 17 7.74 2.20 -12.91
N ALA A 18 8.81 2.99 -12.84
CA ALA A 18 10.05 2.60 -12.16
C ALA A 18 10.06 2.87 -10.64
N GLU A 19 9.02 3.47 -10.09
CA GLU A 19 8.96 3.77 -8.64
C GLU A 19 8.67 2.58 -7.74
N PRO A 20 7.83 1.60 -8.12
CA PRO A 20 7.75 0.35 -7.37
C PRO A 20 9.11 -0.34 -7.38
N SER A 21 9.69 -0.54 -6.21
CA SER A 21 11.05 -1.09 -6.08
C SER A 21 11.04 -2.41 -5.33
N ASP A 22 11.70 -3.41 -5.91
CA ASP A 22 11.93 -4.71 -5.28
C ASP A 22 13.04 -4.66 -4.23
N SER A 23 13.64 -3.50 -4.02
CA SER A 23 14.75 -3.33 -3.08
C SER A 23 14.32 -3.65 -1.66
N GLY A 24 15.19 -4.33 -0.94
CA GLY A 24 15.08 -4.51 0.50
C GLY A 24 15.39 -3.23 1.27
N LYS A 25 15.26 -3.32 2.59
CA LYS A 25 15.65 -2.23 3.48
C LYS A 25 17.15 -1.96 3.35
N THR A 26 17.51 -0.71 3.09
CA THR A 26 18.92 -0.29 3.13
C THR A 26 19.53 -0.60 4.49
N PRO A 27 20.72 -1.20 4.53
CA PRO A 27 21.41 -1.49 5.80
C PRO A 27 21.48 -0.24 6.70
N GLY A 28 21.22 -0.46 7.98
CA GLY A 28 21.25 0.58 9.01
C GLY A 28 21.99 0.08 10.25
N ASN A 29 21.63 0.57 11.43
CA ASN A 29 22.14 -0.05 12.64
C ASN A 29 21.41 -1.38 12.92
N LYS A 30 22.13 -2.30 13.56
CA LYS A 30 21.63 -3.67 13.83
C LYS A 30 20.34 -3.70 14.67
N GLU A 31 20.20 -2.78 15.60
CA GLU A 31 19.01 -2.70 16.47
C GLU A 31 17.75 -2.34 15.65
N ASN A 32 17.89 -1.36 14.76
CA ASN A 32 16.80 -0.97 13.86
C ASN A 32 16.43 -2.10 12.90
N GLU A 33 17.43 -2.81 12.36
CA GLU A 33 17.18 -3.97 11.48
C GLU A 33 16.43 -5.08 12.22
N CYS A 34 16.82 -5.38 13.46
CA CYS A 34 16.14 -6.36 14.29
C CYS A 34 14.67 -5.97 14.53
N SER A 35 14.43 -4.72 14.88
CA SER A 35 13.08 -4.19 15.12
C SER A 35 12.19 -4.24 13.85
N ILE A 36 12.75 -3.95 12.68
CA ILE A 36 12.02 -4.04 11.41
C ILE A 36 11.67 -5.49 11.08
N ARG A 37 12.62 -6.43 11.21
CA ARG A 37 12.36 -7.85 10.96
C ARG A 37 11.31 -8.42 11.90
N GLU A 38 11.35 -8.01 13.16
CA GLU A 38 10.33 -8.40 14.13
C GLU A 38 8.96 -7.84 13.77
N ALA A 39 8.87 -6.58 13.36
CA ALA A 39 7.62 -5.98 12.91
C ALA A 39 7.03 -6.70 11.69
N MET A 40 7.88 -7.14 10.73
CA MET A 40 7.44 -7.93 9.58
C MET A 40 6.94 -9.32 10.01
N ARG A 41 7.64 -9.96 10.95
CA ARG A 41 7.23 -11.26 11.50
C ARG A 41 5.87 -11.17 12.22
N GLU A 42 5.69 -10.15 13.07
CA GLU A 42 4.41 -9.87 13.74
C GLU A 42 3.29 -9.58 12.74
N ALA A 43 3.59 -8.83 11.67
CA ALA A 43 2.61 -8.50 10.65
C ALA A 43 2.15 -9.76 9.90
N ASN A 44 3.08 -10.60 9.44
CA ASN A 44 2.76 -11.87 8.79
C ASN A 44 1.88 -12.75 9.70
N ALA A 45 2.29 -12.95 10.95
CA ALA A 45 1.52 -13.76 11.90
C ALA A 45 0.10 -13.23 12.09
N GLY A 46 -0.06 -11.91 12.22
CA GLY A 46 -1.37 -11.28 12.41
C GLY A 46 -2.24 -11.22 11.15
N LEU A 47 -1.66 -11.40 9.97
CA LEU A 47 -2.37 -11.46 8.68
C LEU A 47 -2.71 -12.89 8.25
N GLY A 48 -2.26 -13.91 9.00
CA GLY A 48 -2.49 -15.32 8.69
C GLY A 48 -1.28 -16.03 8.07
N GLY A 49 -0.16 -15.33 7.87
CA GLY A 49 1.09 -15.89 7.39
C GLY A 49 1.01 -16.48 5.98
N GLU A 50 1.95 -17.36 5.67
CA GLU A 50 2.07 -18.02 4.36
C GLU A 50 0.81 -18.81 3.96
N GLN A 51 0.10 -19.40 4.92
CA GLN A 51 -1.14 -20.15 4.65
C GLN A 51 -2.24 -19.26 4.07
N ALA A 52 -2.21 -17.97 4.40
CA ALA A 52 -3.10 -16.96 3.83
C ALA A 52 -2.44 -16.16 2.68
N GLY A 53 -1.27 -16.58 2.19
CA GLY A 53 -0.55 -15.96 1.07
C GLY A 53 0.25 -14.72 1.42
N TRP A 54 0.52 -14.46 2.71
CA TRP A 54 1.32 -13.32 3.16
C TRP A 54 2.79 -13.69 3.36
N SER A 55 3.69 -12.89 2.77
CA SER A 55 5.15 -13.08 2.85
C SER A 55 5.88 -11.74 2.97
N LEU A 56 5.44 -10.90 3.93
CA LEU A 56 6.08 -9.60 4.16
C LEU A 56 7.51 -9.80 4.67
N THR A 57 8.46 -9.05 4.08
CA THR A 57 9.88 -9.15 4.40
C THR A 57 10.57 -7.78 4.40
N ALA A 58 11.70 -7.69 5.08
CA ALA A 58 12.59 -6.53 4.99
C ALA A 58 13.63 -6.66 3.87
N ASP A 59 13.76 -7.84 3.27
CA ASP A 59 14.84 -8.19 2.35
C ASP A 59 14.50 -7.85 0.88
N SER A 60 13.21 -7.73 0.56
CA SER A 60 12.73 -7.29 -0.76
C SER A 60 11.41 -6.54 -0.60
N HIS A 61 11.03 -5.76 -1.61
CA HIS A 61 9.75 -5.04 -1.65
C HIS A 61 9.47 -4.25 -0.36
N TYR A 62 10.55 -3.70 0.25
CA TYR A 62 10.48 -3.16 1.60
C TYR A 62 9.40 -2.10 1.77
N GLN A 63 9.23 -1.20 0.80
CA GLN A 63 8.20 -0.15 0.89
C GLN A 63 6.80 -0.76 0.96
N LEU A 64 6.50 -1.73 0.10
CA LEU A 64 5.23 -2.46 0.08
C LEU A 64 4.98 -3.15 1.42
N CYS A 65 5.93 -3.97 1.85
CA CYS A 65 5.86 -4.73 3.10
C CYS A 65 5.65 -3.82 4.31
N ASN A 66 6.40 -2.72 4.37
CA ASN A 66 6.32 -1.75 5.46
C ASN A 66 4.95 -1.08 5.55
N ARG A 67 4.33 -0.72 4.41
CA ARG A 67 2.98 -0.12 4.41
C ARG A 67 1.92 -1.10 4.93
N PHE A 68 1.98 -2.36 4.52
CA PHE A 68 1.08 -3.39 5.04
C PHE A 68 1.31 -3.68 6.52
N ALA A 69 2.57 -3.77 6.97
CA ALA A 69 2.91 -3.99 8.36
C ALA A 69 2.38 -2.87 9.27
N TRP A 70 2.57 -1.61 8.88
CA TRP A 70 2.03 -0.44 9.59
C TRP A 70 0.51 -0.43 9.61
N SER A 71 -0.13 -0.67 8.48
CA SER A 71 -1.59 -0.71 8.38
C SER A 71 -2.19 -1.78 9.29
N ARG A 72 -1.60 -2.98 9.29
CA ARG A 72 -1.98 -4.07 10.20
C ARG A 72 -1.79 -3.67 11.66
N LYS A 73 -0.63 -3.07 12.01
CA LYS A 73 -0.35 -2.66 13.40
C LYS A 73 -1.37 -1.65 13.90
N ILE A 74 -1.67 -0.63 13.12
CA ILE A 74 -2.66 0.40 13.48
C ILE A 74 -4.05 -0.22 13.65
N ALA A 75 -4.47 -1.08 12.72
CA ALA A 75 -5.76 -1.76 12.81
C ALA A 75 -5.85 -2.65 14.06
N SER A 76 -4.77 -3.35 14.42
CA SER A 76 -4.74 -4.19 15.63
C SER A 76 -4.80 -3.38 16.94
N LEU A 77 -4.54 -2.08 16.89
CA LEU A 77 -4.71 -1.15 18.01
C LEU A 77 -6.13 -0.53 18.06
N GLY A 78 -7.05 -1.01 17.25
CA GLY A 78 -8.45 -0.55 17.25
C GLY A 78 -8.72 0.67 16.38
N VAL A 79 -7.79 1.10 15.53
CA VAL A 79 -7.97 2.24 14.62
C VAL A 79 -8.21 1.73 13.19
N PRO A 80 -9.39 2.01 12.58
CA PRO A 80 -9.66 1.63 11.20
C PRO A 80 -8.65 2.25 10.22
N VAL A 81 -8.20 1.47 9.22
CA VAL A 81 -7.17 1.90 8.26
C VAL A 81 -7.63 1.67 6.83
N ILE A 82 -7.42 2.67 5.99
CA ILE A 82 -7.43 2.51 4.53
C ILE A 82 -6.01 2.76 4.01
N LEU A 83 -5.41 1.73 3.41
CA LEU A 83 -4.13 1.85 2.71
C LEU A 83 -4.42 2.09 1.23
N VAL A 84 -3.99 3.23 0.71
CA VAL A 84 -4.20 3.64 -0.68
C VAL A 84 -2.87 3.60 -1.42
N TYR A 85 -2.79 2.76 -2.45
CA TYR A 85 -1.75 2.85 -3.47
C TYR A 85 -2.27 3.74 -4.60
N LEU A 86 -1.77 4.98 -4.64
CA LEU A 86 -2.25 6.01 -5.57
C LEU A 86 -1.28 6.17 -6.74
N GLY A 87 -1.76 5.94 -7.96
CA GLY A 87 -1.02 6.20 -9.18
C GLY A 87 -1.45 7.52 -9.82
N PHE A 88 -0.49 8.40 -10.11
CA PHE A 88 -0.73 9.58 -10.93
C PHE A 88 -0.54 9.21 -12.39
N GLN A 89 -1.62 9.34 -13.18
CA GLN A 89 -1.59 9.09 -14.61
C GLN A 89 -1.14 10.34 -15.37
N ASN A 90 -0.59 10.12 -16.57
CA ASN A 90 -0.23 11.20 -17.50
C ASN A 90 0.67 12.29 -16.89
N ALA A 91 1.48 11.94 -15.87
CA ALA A 91 2.40 12.85 -15.19
C ALA A 91 3.57 13.22 -16.11
N ALA A 92 3.29 14.07 -17.11
CA ALA A 92 4.26 14.47 -18.13
C ALA A 92 5.51 15.14 -17.56
N GLU A 93 5.38 15.83 -16.44
CA GLU A 93 6.48 16.43 -15.68
C GLU A 93 7.45 15.43 -15.07
N MET A 94 7.07 14.15 -15.02
CA MET A 94 7.92 13.08 -14.46
C MET A 94 8.60 12.22 -15.53
N THR A 95 8.49 12.59 -16.81
CA THR A 95 9.07 11.81 -17.93
C THR A 95 10.59 11.73 -17.91
N ASP A 96 11.27 12.66 -17.26
CA ASP A 96 12.72 12.65 -17.03
C ASP A 96 13.14 11.58 -16.01
N ARG A 97 12.22 11.09 -15.18
CA ARG A 97 12.46 10.10 -14.12
C ARG A 97 11.97 8.70 -14.46
N GLY A 98 11.05 8.58 -15.40
CA GLY A 98 10.48 7.31 -15.80
C GLY A 98 9.28 7.45 -16.72
N GLN A 99 8.78 6.30 -17.20
CA GLN A 99 7.60 6.28 -18.05
C GLN A 99 6.34 6.46 -17.19
N PRO A 100 5.53 7.52 -17.42
CA PRO A 100 4.27 7.72 -16.72
C PRO A 100 3.28 6.57 -16.94
N PHE A 101 2.37 6.39 -15.99
CA PHE A 101 1.20 5.52 -16.19
C PHE A 101 0.21 6.20 -17.12
N HIS A 102 -0.43 5.44 -18.04
CA HIS A 102 -1.42 5.99 -18.96
C HIS A 102 -2.85 5.55 -18.62
N PRO A 103 -3.28 4.29 -18.78
CA PRO A 103 -4.61 3.89 -18.35
C PRO A 103 -4.67 3.58 -16.85
N ALA A 104 -5.84 3.82 -16.24
CA ALA A 104 -6.07 3.51 -14.82
C ALA A 104 -5.83 2.04 -14.45
N THR A 105 -6.16 1.15 -15.37
CA THR A 105 -5.95 -0.30 -15.23
C THR A 105 -4.48 -0.66 -15.14
N GLU A 106 -3.63 0.05 -15.88
CA GLU A 106 -2.20 -0.20 -15.87
C GLU A 106 -1.58 -0.05 -14.47
N TRP A 107 -1.97 0.97 -13.73
CA TRP A 107 -1.49 1.16 -12.36
C TRP A 107 -1.84 -0.02 -11.46
N SER A 108 -3.09 -0.46 -11.49
CA SER A 108 -3.53 -1.61 -10.71
C SER A 108 -2.76 -2.88 -11.07
N ASP A 109 -2.52 -3.12 -12.36
CA ASP A 109 -1.78 -4.28 -12.85
C ASP A 109 -0.32 -4.25 -12.39
N VAL A 110 0.33 -3.08 -12.48
CA VAL A 110 1.72 -2.90 -12.01
C VAL A 110 1.83 -3.18 -10.51
N ILE A 111 0.93 -2.64 -9.69
CA ILE A 111 1.00 -2.85 -8.23
C ILE A 111 0.66 -4.29 -7.85
N ARG A 112 -0.31 -4.93 -8.48
CA ARG A 112 -0.65 -6.32 -8.20
C ARG A 112 0.48 -7.27 -8.62
N SER A 113 1.10 -7.02 -9.78
CA SER A 113 2.27 -7.78 -10.22
C SER A 113 3.47 -7.57 -9.29
N HIS A 114 3.72 -6.33 -8.85
CA HIS A 114 4.76 -6.01 -7.89
C HIS A 114 4.54 -6.67 -6.51
N ALA A 115 3.30 -6.90 -6.13
CA ALA A 115 2.92 -7.53 -4.86
C ALA A 115 2.81 -9.07 -4.95
N GLU A 116 3.01 -9.65 -6.12
CA GLU A 116 2.88 -11.10 -6.33
C GLU A 116 3.82 -11.89 -5.43
N GLY A 117 3.29 -12.92 -4.77
CA GLY A 117 4.04 -13.73 -3.80
C GLY A 117 4.31 -13.07 -2.45
N ILE A 118 3.93 -11.79 -2.27
CA ILE A 118 4.11 -11.03 -1.03
C ILE A 118 2.78 -10.73 -0.34
N VAL A 119 1.80 -10.27 -1.14
CA VAL A 119 0.46 -9.91 -0.69
C VAL A 119 -0.55 -10.74 -1.47
N PRO A 120 -1.49 -11.44 -0.81
CA PRO A 120 -2.50 -12.22 -1.51
C PRO A 120 -3.39 -11.29 -2.35
N ASN A 121 -3.76 -11.76 -3.54
CA ASN A 121 -4.45 -10.92 -4.53
C ASN A 121 -5.81 -10.39 -4.03
N ASP A 122 -6.49 -11.16 -3.21
CA ASP A 122 -7.77 -10.79 -2.63
C ASP A 122 -7.67 -9.74 -1.49
N ALA A 123 -6.48 -9.48 -0.97
CA ALA A 123 -6.26 -8.45 0.05
C ALA A 123 -6.52 -7.03 -0.46
N TRP A 124 -6.52 -6.82 -1.79
CA TRP A 124 -6.79 -5.53 -2.41
C TRP A 124 -8.29 -5.19 -2.50
N ASP A 125 -9.15 -6.20 -2.42
CA ASP A 125 -10.58 -6.05 -2.69
C ASP A 125 -11.44 -6.23 -1.44
N ARG A 126 -10.90 -6.89 -0.41
CA ARG A 126 -11.63 -7.24 0.81
C ARG A 126 -11.06 -6.57 2.05
N PRO A 127 -11.91 -6.10 2.97
CA PRO A 127 -11.44 -5.65 4.26
C PRO A 127 -10.95 -6.84 5.09
N ILE A 128 -9.82 -6.64 5.76
CA ILE A 128 -9.26 -7.56 6.75
C ILE A 128 -9.73 -7.10 8.12
N ASP A 129 -10.27 -8.02 8.93
CA ASP A 129 -10.82 -7.70 10.25
C ASP A 129 -9.83 -8.07 11.36
N PHE A 130 -9.63 -7.14 12.26
CA PHE A 130 -8.83 -7.31 13.48
C PHE A 130 -9.71 -7.03 14.70
N ASN A 131 -10.39 -8.04 15.22
CA ASN A 131 -11.29 -7.91 16.37
C ASN A 131 -12.33 -6.79 16.22
N GLY A 132 -12.98 -6.71 15.06
CA GLY A 132 -13.99 -5.69 14.76
C GLY A 132 -13.44 -4.38 14.20
N THR A 133 -12.11 -4.23 14.08
CA THR A 133 -11.46 -3.10 13.42
C THR A 133 -10.98 -3.51 12.05
N LYS A 134 -11.28 -2.70 11.03
CA LYS A 134 -11.02 -3.07 9.64
C LYS A 134 -9.82 -2.32 9.07
N MET A 135 -9.00 -3.06 8.33
CA MET A 135 -8.01 -2.57 7.40
C MET A 135 -8.49 -2.86 5.98
N ARG A 136 -8.32 -1.93 5.06
CA ARG A 136 -8.59 -2.14 3.64
C ARG A 136 -7.45 -1.58 2.80
N ALA A 137 -6.90 -2.36 1.89
CA ALA A 137 -5.99 -1.88 0.86
C ALA A 137 -6.76 -1.64 -0.44
N ILE A 138 -6.44 -0.56 -1.14
CA ILE A 138 -7.02 -0.23 -2.44
C ILE A 138 -5.95 0.32 -3.38
N CYS A 139 -6.08 -0.02 -4.68
CA CYS A 139 -5.33 0.63 -5.75
C CYS A 139 -6.25 1.65 -6.42
N GLN A 140 -5.82 2.90 -6.46
CA GLN A 140 -6.55 4.00 -7.11
C GLN A 140 -5.62 4.74 -8.06
N ALA A 141 -6.09 5.03 -9.25
CA ALA A 141 -5.40 5.93 -10.17
C ALA A 141 -6.18 7.23 -10.32
N VAL A 142 -5.46 8.33 -10.47
CA VAL A 142 -6.03 9.65 -10.76
C VAL A 142 -5.28 10.27 -11.93
N ASP A 143 -6.04 10.95 -12.80
CA ASP A 143 -5.49 11.81 -13.83
C ASP A 143 -5.64 13.25 -13.36
N PRO A 144 -4.55 13.92 -12.92
CA PRO A 144 -4.63 15.26 -12.37
C PRO A 144 -5.05 16.32 -13.40
N TYR A 145 -5.01 15.96 -14.69
CA TYR A 145 -5.36 16.89 -15.78
C TYR A 145 -6.79 16.70 -16.31
N ASN A 146 -7.41 15.53 -16.07
CA ASN A 146 -8.74 15.21 -16.59
C ASN A 146 -9.88 15.32 -15.57
N GLU A 147 -9.58 15.27 -14.29
CA GLU A 147 -10.57 15.37 -13.23
C GLU A 147 -10.25 16.56 -12.33
N SER A 148 -10.67 17.75 -12.74
CA SER A 148 -10.82 18.84 -11.78
C SER A 148 -12.12 18.61 -11.00
N PRO A 149 -12.09 18.20 -9.72
CA PRO A 149 -13.29 18.12 -8.92
C PRO A 149 -13.93 19.49 -8.64
N TYR A 150 -13.27 20.55 -9.13
CA TYR A 150 -13.68 21.95 -9.04
C TYR A 150 -14.10 22.55 -10.39
N ALA A 151 -14.29 21.75 -11.44
CA ALA A 151 -14.92 22.28 -12.64
C ALA A 151 -16.35 22.74 -12.27
N PRO A 152 -16.73 24.01 -12.48
CA PRO A 152 -18.08 24.47 -12.18
C PRO A 152 -19.04 23.62 -13.01
N ARG A 153 -19.98 22.98 -12.34
CA ARG A 153 -21.10 22.34 -13.04
C ARG A 153 -21.95 23.47 -13.63
N ASN A 154 -21.84 23.63 -14.96
CA ASN A 154 -22.76 24.50 -15.72
C ASN A 154 -24.18 23.97 -15.65
#